data_2600748ebd6431650a7318a413461ad7
#
_entry.id   2600748ebd6431650a7318a413461ad7
#
_cell.length_a   1.000
_cell.length_b   1.000
_cell.length_c   1.000
_cell.angle_alpha   90.00
_cell.angle_beta   90.00
_cell.angle_gamma   90.00
#
_symmetry.space_group_name_H-M   'P 1'
#
loop_
_entity.id
_entity.type
_entity.pdbx_description
1 polymer ?
#
loop_
_entity_poly.entity_id
_entity_poly.type
_entity_poly.pdbx_seq_one_letter_code
_entity_poly.pdbx_strand_id
1 'polypeptide(L)'
;MNVLSSLGLLLTCLSLPASAAWLAGAAKADITPLESVPLAGYGGKTRMSQRVDHPIWLKALALRDDTGAISVLVTADLVGLSDKMIAIIAKNAAEKHHIARERLILNSSHNHSCPVTEDVLWLYYEFTPEEAAAKDRYTAMVYAKYDEVIAAAIAALAPAELRFDQGLAGVAVNRRRSRGPDSRAFGGQVDQDVPVMSVKTGDSLKAVVFGYSCHT
;
A
#
# COMPACT_ATOMS: atom_id res chain seq x y z
N MET A 1 -73.83 0.29 29.32
CA MET A 1 -72.97 -0.20 28.22
C MET A 1 -71.85 0.78 28.02
N ASN A 2 -70.69 0.46 28.62
CA ASN A 2 -69.49 1.34 28.55
C ASN A 2 -68.56 0.78 27.48
N VAL A 3 -68.33 1.55 26.41
CA VAL A 3 -67.38 1.24 25.36
C VAL A 3 -66.06 1.91 25.74
N LEU A 4 -65.11 1.10 26.19
CA LEU A 4 -63.71 1.51 26.38
C LEU A 4 -62.97 1.52 25.06
N SER A 5 -62.68 2.69 24.53
CA SER A 5 -61.83 2.88 23.35
C SER A 5 -60.37 2.75 23.76
N SER A 6 -59.71 1.66 23.37
CA SER A 6 -58.26 1.46 23.55
C SER A 6 -57.51 2.22 22.46
N LEU A 7 -56.83 3.29 22.85
CA LEU A 7 -55.91 4.06 21.99
C LEU A 7 -54.56 3.34 21.95
N GLY A 8 -54.29 2.62 20.88
CA GLY A 8 -53.00 1.99 20.68
C GLY A 8 -51.92 3.01 20.28
N LEU A 9 -50.98 3.18 21.16
CA LEU A 9 -49.78 4.03 20.91
C LEU A 9 -48.82 3.26 19.99
N LEU A 10 -48.72 3.65 18.70
CA LEU A 10 -47.78 3.11 17.76
C LEU A 10 -46.43 3.74 18.01
N LEU A 11 -45.52 3.03 18.71
CA LEU A 11 -44.15 3.41 18.86
C LEU A 11 -43.37 3.15 17.56
N THR A 12 -43.19 4.16 16.72
CA THR A 12 -42.27 4.09 15.57
C THR A 12 -40.87 4.18 16.11
N CYS A 13 -40.14 3.06 16.19
CA CYS A 13 -38.68 3.06 16.40
C CYS A 13 -38.01 3.70 15.17
N LEU A 14 -37.66 4.97 15.27
CA LEU A 14 -36.70 5.60 14.36
C LEU A 14 -35.33 4.93 14.61
N SER A 15 -34.96 3.96 13.79
CA SER A 15 -33.59 3.49 13.73
C SER A 15 -32.73 4.62 13.17
N LEU A 16 -32.03 5.33 14.05
CA LEU A 16 -30.95 6.22 13.63
C LEU A 16 -29.92 5.36 12.90
N PRO A 17 -29.48 5.77 11.69
CA PRO A 17 -28.40 5.05 11.02
C PRO A 17 -27.20 5.05 11.97
N ALA A 18 -26.69 3.85 12.30
CA ALA A 18 -25.45 3.74 13.02
C ALA A 18 -24.40 4.50 12.20
N SER A 19 -23.84 5.59 12.75
CA SER A 19 -22.73 6.28 12.11
C SER A 19 -21.64 5.24 11.84
N ALA A 20 -21.22 5.10 10.59
CA ALA A 20 -20.10 4.24 10.29
C ALA A 20 -18.89 4.74 11.10
N ALA A 21 -18.34 3.86 11.95
CA ALA A 21 -17.20 4.21 12.82
C ALA A 21 -15.96 4.62 12.02
N TRP A 22 -15.93 4.27 10.72
CA TRP A 22 -14.81 4.53 9.82
C TRP A 22 -15.26 5.23 8.54
N LEU A 23 -14.40 6.15 8.05
CA LEU A 23 -14.42 6.53 6.65
C LEU A 23 -13.16 5.96 5.99
N ALA A 24 -13.32 5.46 4.77
CA ALA A 24 -12.20 4.95 3.98
C ALA A 24 -12.23 5.49 2.55
N GLY A 25 -11.04 5.77 2.02
CA GLY A 25 -10.86 6.16 0.64
C GLY A 25 -9.63 5.49 0.03
N ALA A 26 -9.74 4.97 -1.18
CA ALA A 26 -8.68 4.28 -1.86
C ALA A 26 -8.39 4.94 -3.21
N ALA A 27 -7.10 5.04 -3.56
CA ALA A 27 -6.62 5.56 -4.82
C ALA A 27 -5.40 4.79 -5.32
N LYS A 28 -5.10 4.90 -6.60
CA LYS A 28 -3.87 4.37 -7.20
C LYS A 28 -3.30 5.38 -8.19
N ALA A 29 -1.97 5.41 -8.32
CA ALA A 29 -1.25 6.21 -9.30
C ALA A 29 -0.27 5.33 -10.07
N ASP A 30 -0.24 5.47 -11.38
CA ASP A 30 0.71 4.79 -12.25
C ASP A 30 2.09 5.44 -12.09
N ILE A 31 3.09 4.61 -11.78
CA ILE A 31 4.51 4.99 -11.67
C ILE A 31 5.39 4.29 -12.70
N THR A 32 4.78 3.73 -13.74
CA THR A 32 5.52 3.11 -14.85
C THR A 32 6.40 4.16 -15.52
N PRO A 33 7.71 3.90 -15.70
CA PRO A 33 8.59 4.88 -16.33
C PRO A 33 8.22 5.11 -17.80
N LEU A 34 8.29 6.36 -18.23
CA LEU A 34 8.01 6.78 -19.62
C LEU A 34 9.26 6.77 -20.51
N GLU A 35 10.43 6.58 -19.93
CA GLU A 35 11.72 6.47 -20.61
C GLU A 35 12.50 5.29 -20.05
N SER A 36 13.60 4.94 -20.72
CA SER A 36 14.51 3.91 -20.20
C SER A 36 15.20 4.41 -18.93
N VAL A 37 15.16 3.59 -17.88
CA VAL A 37 15.67 3.90 -16.54
C VAL A 37 16.47 2.73 -15.98
N PRO A 38 17.41 2.99 -15.06
CA PRO A 38 18.12 1.92 -14.35
C PRO A 38 17.16 1.05 -13.53
N LEU A 39 17.30 -0.28 -13.63
CA LEU A 39 16.48 -1.24 -12.90
C LEU A 39 17.14 -1.68 -11.59
N ALA A 40 16.31 -1.85 -10.57
CA ALA A 40 16.66 -2.34 -9.24
C ALA A 40 16.53 -3.86 -9.10
N GLY A 41 17.03 -4.39 -7.97
CA GLY A 41 16.81 -5.76 -7.51
C GLY A 41 18.02 -6.68 -7.66
N TYR A 42 18.91 -6.41 -8.59
CA TYR A 42 20.12 -7.22 -8.83
C TYR A 42 21.37 -6.33 -8.80
N GLY A 43 22.32 -6.69 -7.94
CA GLY A 43 23.61 -6.00 -7.87
C GLY A 43 24.49 -6.23 -9.10
N GLY A 44 25.52 -5.41 -9.26
CA GLY A 44 26.47 -5.42 -10.36
C GLY A 44 26.22 -4.30 -11.36
N LYS A 45 26.51 -4.54 -12.65
CA LYS A 45 26.31 -3.50 -13.67
C LYS A 45 24.84 -3.11 -13.74
N THR A 46 24.59 -1.81 -13.79
CA THR A 46 23.28 -1.23 -14.01
C THR A 46 22.65 -1.81 -15.29
N ARG A 47 21.40 -2.16 -15.20
CA ARG A 47 20.60 -2.63 -16.34
C ARG A 47 19.53 -1.58 -16.63
N MET A 48 19.56 -1.03 -17.83
CA MET A 48 18.51 -0.12 -18.29
C MET A 48 17.27 -0.90 -18.70
N SER A 49 16.10 -0.39 -18.40
CA SER A 49 14.83 -0.97 -18.84
C SER A 49 14.72 -0.92 -20.36
N GLN A 50 14.26 -2.02 -20.97
CA GLN A 50 14.12 -2.17 -22.42
C GLN A 50 12.66 -2.11 -22.86
N ARG A 51 11.75 -2.52 -21.99
CA ARG A 51 10.30 -2.54 -22.23
C ARG A 51 9.53 -2.55 -20.92
N VAL A 52 8.25 -2.33 -21.02
CA VAL A 52 7.30 -2.50 -19.91
C VAL A 52 6.51 -3.77 -20.16
N ASP A 53 6.64 -4.76 -19.27
CA ASP A 53 5.84 -5.99 -19.30
C ASP A 53 4.52 -5.80 -18.55
N HIS A 54 4.55 -5.10 -17.40
CA HIS A 54 3.37 -4.75 -16.60
C HIS A 54 3.54 -3.36 -16.02
N PRO A 55 2.45 -2.58 -15.90
CA PRO A 55 2.48 -1.31 -15.20
C PRO A 55 2.77 -1.52 -13.71
N ILE A 56 3.45 -0.55 -13.10
CA ILE A 56 3.75 -0.53 -11.66
C ILE A 56 3.04 0.65 -10.99
N TRP A 57 2.65 0.47 -9.72
CA TRP A 57 1.69 1.35 -9.08
C TRP A 57 2.13 1.82 -7.69
N LEU A 58 1.66 3.00 -7.33
CA LEU A 58 1.39 3.37 -5.94
C LEU A 58 -0.09 3.13 -5.66
N LYS A 59 -0.41 2.55 -4.50
CA LYS A 59 -1.79 2.37 -4.04
C LYS A 59 -1.90 2.92 -2.63
N ALA A 60 -2.84 3.82 -2.39
CA ALA A 60 -3.08 4.43 -1.10
C ALA A 60 -4.45 4.06 -0.55
N LEU A 61 -4.51 3.80 0.74
CA LEU A 61 -5.71 3.64 1.54
C LEU A 61 -5.67 4.66 2.68
N ALA A 62 -6.59 5.61 2.65
CA ALA A 62 -6.83 6.54 3.75
C ALA A 62 -7.95 6.01 4.63
N LEU A 63 -7.75 6.02 5.94
CA LEU A 63 -8.72 5.63 6.96
C LEU A 63 -8.89 6.78 7.93
N ARG A 64 -10.13 7.23 8.17
CA ARG A 64 -10.47 8.21 9.18
C ARG A 64 -11.30 7.56 10.27
N ASP A 65 -10.83 7.64 11.52
CA ASP A 65 -11.51 7.13 12.69
C ASP A 65 -12.61 8.10 13.19
N ASP A 66 -13.30 7.70 14.25
CA ASP A 66 -14.37 8.48 14.89
C ASP A 66 -13.87 9.76 15.59
N THR A 67 -12.57 9.85 15.89
CA THR A 67 -11.94 11.07 16.40
C THR A 67 -11.66 12.11 15.31
N GLY A 68 -11.82 11.72 14.03
CA GLY A 68 -11.51 12.53 12.87
C GLY A 68 -10.05 12.41 12.41
N ALA A 69 -9.24 11.61 13.08
CA ALA A 69 -7.84 11.44 12.72
C ALA A 69 -7.69 10.52 11.49
N ILE A 70 -6.84 10.94 10.54
CA ILE A 70 -6.59 10.22 9.30
C ILE A 70 -5.26 9.47 9.39
N SER A 71 -5.29 8.18 9.04
CA SER A 71 -4.11 7.36 8.80
C SER A 71 -4.07 6.94 7.34
N VAL A 72 -2.87 6.89 6.76
CA VAL A 72 -2.69 6.53 5.34
C VAL A 72 -1.68 5.40 5.22
N LEU A 73 -2.07 4.34 4.53
CA LEU A 73 -1.17 3.28 4.06
C LEU A 73 -0.91 3.50 2.58
N VAL A 74 0.37 3.57 2.18
CA VAL A 74 0.75 3.56 0.76
C VAL A 74 1.65 2.37 0.48
N THR A 75 1.27 1.55 -0.49
CA THR A 75 2.10 0.47 -1.03
C THR A 75 2.67 0.88 -2.37
N ALA A 76 3.93 0.52 -2.64
CA ALA A 76 4.65 0.86 -3.86
C ALA A 76 5.19 -0.40 -4.53
N ASP A 77 5.06 -0.51 -5.85
CA ASP A 77 5.67 -1.58 -6.63
C ASP A 77 7.14 -1.25 -6.93
N LEU A 78 7.91 -1.02 -5.85
CA LEU A 78 9.33 -0.68 -5.84
C LEU A 78 10.13 -1.74 -5.05
N VAL A 79 11.44 -1.77 -5.24
CA VAL A 79 12.33 -2.69 -4.51
C VAL A 79 12.45 -2.33 -3.03
N GLY A 80 12.33 -1.07 -2.69
CA GLY A 80 12.45 -0.56 -1.34
C GLY A 80 12.25 0.94 -1.28
N LEU A 81 12.25 1.47 -0.07
CA LEU A 81 12.21 2.90 0.23
C LEU A 81 13.41 3.20 1.13
N SER A 82 14.23 4.20 0.77
CA SER A 82 15.31 4.64 1.63
C SER A 82 14.81 5.59 2.72
N ASP A 83 15.61 5.78 3.76
CA ASP A 83 15.29 6.73 4.84
C ASP A 83 15.08 8.14 4.29
N LYS A 84 15.86 8.53 3.27
CA LYS A 84 15.71 9.83 2.60
C LYS A 84 14.36 9.95 1.90
N MET A 85 13.94 8.90 1.15
CA MET A 85 12.61 8.88 0.52
C MET A 85 11.51 8.97 1.56
N ILE A 86 11.60 8.16 2.62
CA ILE A 86 10.61 8.15 3.71
C ILE A 86 10.50 9.53 4.35
N ALA A 87 11.63 10.19 4.62
CA ALA A 87 11.64 11.52 5.21
C ALA A 87 10.97 12.58 4.32
N ILE A 88 11.26 12.56 3.01
CA ILE A 88 10.67 13.50 2.04
C ILE A 88 9.17 13.26 1.92
N ILE A 89 8.73 12.01 1.77
CA ILE A 89 7.30 11.66 1.63
C ILE A 89 6.56 12.03 2.92
N ALA A 90 7.11 11.71 4.09
CA ALA A 90 6.49 12.04 5.37
C ALA A 90 6.38 13.56 5.60
N LYS A 91 7.43 14.33 5.24
CA LYS A 91 7.39 15.79 5.28
C LYS A 91 6.28 16.34 4.39
N ASN A 92 6.20 15.89 3.14
CA ASN A 92 5.15 16.33 2.22
C ASN A 92 3.75 15.95 2.73
N ALA A 93 3.57 14.75 3.27
CA ALA A 93 2.31 14.30 3.85
C ALA A 93 1.88 15.17 5.04
N ALA A 94 2.82 15.56 5.90
CA ALA A 94 2.54 16.45 7.03
C ALA A 94 2.19 17.88 6.56
N GLU A 95 2.97 18.45 5.65
CA GLU A 95 2.81 19.84 5.21
C GLU A 95 1.58 20.06 4.31
N LYS A 96 1.30 19.11 3.40
CA LYS A 96 0.23 19.26 2.40
C LYS A 96 -1.10 18.62 2.80
N HIS A 97 -1.05 17.57 3.60
CA HIS A 97 -2.22 16.74 3.90
C HIS A 97 -2.49 16.61 5.41
N HIS A 98 -1.65 17.23 6.27
CA HIS A 98 -1.76 17.19 7.73
C HIS A 98 -1.71 15.76 8.31
N ILE A 99 -1.00 14.86 7.65
CA ILE A 99 -0.79 13.49 8.11
C ILE A 99 0.51 13.42 8.92
N ALA A 100 0.38 13.19 10.22
CA ALA A 100 1.52 13.02 11.10
C ALA A 100 2.32 11.73 10.74
N ARG A 101 3.63 11.72 11.02
CA ARG A 101 4.51 10.60 10.64
C ARG A 101 4.04 9.26 11.17
N GLU A 102 3.53 9.20 12.39
CA GLU A 102 3.02 8.00 13.06
C GLU A 102 1.71 7.48 12.45
N ARG A 103 1.05 8.28 11.61
CA ARG A 103 -0.17 7.92 10.87
C ARG A 103 0.08 7.60 9.40
N LEU A 104 1.35 7.59 8.99
CA LEU A 104 1.74 7.27 7.62
C LEU A 104 2.52 5.95 7.60
N ILE A 105 1.95 4.93 6.97
CA ILE A 105 2.56 3.64 6.72
C ILE A 105 3.00 3.59 5.26
N LEU A 106 4.29 3.41 5.03
CA LEU A 106 4.88 3.25 3.70
C LEU A 106 5.44 1.84 3.57
N ASN A 107 5.04 1.13 2.52
CA ASN A 107 5.48 -0.23 2.22
C ASN A 107 5.89 -0.36 0.76
N SER A 108 6.80 -1.29 0.48
CA SER A 108 7.17 -1.67 -0.90
C SER A 108 6.99 -3.17 -1.10
N SER A 109 6.60 -3.58 -2.30
CA SER A 109 6.42 -4.98 -2.68
C SER A 109 7.73 -5.74 -2.88
N HIS A 110 8.88 -5.05 -2.78
CA HIS A 110 10.21 -5.58 -3.05
C HIS A 110 10.37 -6.13 -4.48
N ASN A 111 9.76 -5.46 -5.43
CA ASN A 111 9.83 -5.81 -6.86
C ASN A 111 11.26 -5.69 -7.38
N HIS A 112 11.81 -6.76 -7.92
CA HIS A 112 13.16 -6.84 -8.49
C HIS A 112 13.23 -6.51 -10.00
N SER A 113 12.17 -5.94 -10.57
CA SER A 113 12.08 -5.51 -11.97
C SER A 113 11.49 -4.11 -12.09
N CYS A 114 11.71 -3.28 -11.09
CA CYS A 114 11.28 -1.88 -11.04
C CYS A 114 12.48 -0.93 -11.20
N PRO A 115 12.26 0.36 -11.47
CA PRO A 115 13.33 1.35 -11.50
C PRO A 115 14.02 1.56 -10.14
N VAL A 116 15.31 1.90 -10.17
CA VAL A 116 15.99 2.45 -8.99
C VAL A 116 15.44 3.84 -8.69
N THR A 117 15.17 4.09 -7.42
CA THR A 117 14.72 5.41 -6.94
C THR A 117 15.69 5.95 -5.89
N GLU A 118 15.94 7.24 -5.93
CA GLU A 118 16.76 7.99 -4.95
C GLU A 118 18.11 7.28 -4.68
N ASP A 119 18.37 6.98 -3.43
CA ASP A 119 19.56 6.27 -2.94
C ASP A 119 19.25 4.83 -2.46
N VAL A 120 18.13 4.25 -2.91
CA VAL A 120 17.78 2.87 -2.58
C VAL A 120 18.85 1.92 -3.12
N LEU A 121 19.45 1.11 -2.22
CA LEU A 121 20.53 0.15 -2.55
C LEU A 121 21.76 0.80 -3.23
N TRP A 122 22.07 2.05 -2.93
CA TRP A 122 23.11 2.84 -3.58
C TRP A 122 24.47 2.16 -3.65
N LEU A 123 24.83 1.32 -2.69
CA LEU A 123 26.08 0.53 -2.69
C LEU A 123 26.13 -0.57 -3.77
N TYR A 124 25.01 -0.87 -4.41
CA TYR A 124 24.91 -1.95 -5.39
C TYR A 124 25.05 -1.48 -6.83
N TYR A 125 25.00 -0.15 -7.07
CA TYR A 125 24.91 0.40 -8.42
C TYR A 125 25.96 1.45 -8.69
N GLU A 126 26.56 1.36 -9.87
CA GLU A 126 27.41 2.40 -10.46
C GLU A 126 26.68 2.96 -11.67
N PHE A 127 26.38 4.25 -11.66
CA PHE A 127 25.65 4.92 -12.72
C PHE A 127 26.58 5.78 -13.57
N THR A 128 26.40 5.78 -14.89
CA THR A 128 26.88 6.87 -15.72
C THR A 128 26.11 8.16 -15.40
N PRO A 129 26.63 9.34 -15.79
CA PRO A 129 25.89 10.58 -15.59
C PRO A 129 24.47 10.58 -16.20
N GLU A 130 24.31 9.94 -17.36
CA GLU A 130 23.03 9.82 -18.07
C GLU A 130 22.04 8.91 -17.31
N GLU A 131 22.52 7.78 -16.81
CA GLU A 131 21.74 6.85 -15.99
C GLU A 131 21.30 7.50 -14.67
N ALA A 132 22.20 8.22 -14.02
CA ALA A 132 21.90 8.99 -12.81
C ALA A 132 20.82 10.04 -13.08
N ALA A 133 20.95 10.81 -14.18
CA ALA A 133 19.95 11.81 -14.56
C ALA A 133 18.58 11.19 -14.85
N ALA A 134 18.52 10.03 -15.52
CA ALA A 134 17.26 9.29 -15.76
C ALA A 134 16.61 8.81 -14.45
N LYS A 135 17.42 8.25 -13.53
CA LYS A 135 17.00 7.88 -12.18
C LYS A 135 16.42 9.08 -11.41
N ASP A 136 17.11 10.21 -11.46
CA ASP A 136 16.70 11.42 -10.71
C ASP A 136 15.36 11.98 -11.24
N ARG A 137 15.16 12.02 -12.58
CA ARG A 137 13.88 12.41 -13.17
C ARG A 137 12.75 11.46 -12.76
N TYR A 138 13.03 10.15 -12.80
CA TYR A 138 12.05 9.15 -12.37
C TYR A 138 11.71 9.31 -10.88
N THR A 139 12.72 9.50 -10.02
CA THR A 139 12.53 9.74 -8.58
C THR A 139 11.66 10.96 -8.31
N ALA A 140 11.89 12.07 -9.02
CA ALA A 140 11.09 13.28 -8.89
C ALA A 140 9.61 13.02 -9.27
N MET A 141 9.37 12.27 -10.35
CA MET A 141 8.02 11.85 -10.74
C MET A 141 7.37 10.99 -9.66
N VAL A 142 8.08 10.02 -9.09
CA VAL A 142 7.56 9.16 -8.01
C VAL A 142 7.16 9.98 -6.78
N TYR A 143 7.95 10.98 -6.37
CA TYR A 143 7.56 11.87 -5.26
C TYR A 143 6.26 12.63 -5.56
N ALA A 144 6.10 13.15 -6.76
CA ALA A 144 4.87 13.83 -7.15
C ALA A 144 3.66 12.87 -7.12
N LYS A 145 3.87 11.60 -7.53
CA LYS A 145 2.83 10.57 -7.50
C LYS A 145 2.45 10.13 -6.08
N TYR A 146 3.39 10.17 -5.12
CA TYR A 146 3.04 9.96 -3.71
C TYR A 146 2.08 11.05 -3.21
N ASP A 147 2.36 12.32 -3.50
CA ASP A 147 1.47 13.43 -3.12
C ASP A 147 0.09 13.28 -3.78
N GLU A 148 0.06 12.97 -5.08
CA GLU A 148 -1.18 12.76 -5.86
C GLU A 148 -2.04 11.65 -5.26
N VAL A 149 -1.45 10.47 -5.01
CA VAL A 149 -2.22 9.30 -4.55
C VAL A 149 -2.73 9.47 -3.12
N ILE A 150 -1.95 10.12 -2.24
CA ILE A 150 -2.37 10.44 -0.87
C ILE A 150 -3.55 11.42 -0.90
N ALA A 151 -3.44 12.51 -1.66
CA ALA A 151 -4.51 13.48 -1.83
C ALA A 151 -5.80 12.83 -2.36
N ALA A 152 -5.67 11.99 -3.40
CA ALA A 152 -6.80 11.31 -4.01
C ALA A 152 -7.47 10.30 -3.05
N ALA A 153 -6.70 9.56 -2.25
CA ALA A 153 -7.26 8.66 -1.24
C ALA A 153 -8.01 9.42 -0.15
N ILE A 154 -7.47 10.55 0.32
CA ILE A 154 -8.15 11.41 1.31
C ILE A 154 -9.44 12.00 0.73
N ALA A 155 -9.42 12.49 -0.49
CA ALA A 155 -10.59 13.04 -1.18
C ALA A 155 -11.71 12.01 -1.41
N ALA A 156 -11.35 10.72 -1.49
CA ALA A 156 -12.27 9.60 -1.69
C ALA A 156 -12.88 9.04 -0.40
N LEU A 157 -12.63 9.65 0.77
CA LEU A 157 -13.15 9.19 2.06
C LEU A 157 -14.69 9.14 2.05
N ALA A 158 -15.24 7.96 2.33
CA ALA A 158 -16.68 7.70 2.45
C ALA A 158 -16.94 6.72 3.59
N PRO A 159 -18.18 6.66 4.14
CA PRO A 159 -18.54 5.68 5.16
C PRO A 159 -18.18 4.27 4.75
N ALA A 160 -17.50 3.54 5.63
CA ALA A 160 -16.94 2.24 5.31
C ALA A 160 -17.03 1.25 6.48
N GLU A 161 -17.12 -0.02 6.14
CA GLU A 161 -16.96 -1.16 7.04
C GLU A 161 -15.58 -1.79 6.82
N LEU A 162 -14.84 -1.98 7.91
CA LEU A 162 -13.57 -2.68 7.93
C LEU A 162 -13.76 -4.08 8.51
N ARG A 163 -13.26 -5.10 7.81
CA ARG A 163 -13.24 -6.48 8.31
C ARG A 163 -11.83 -7.01 8.25
N PHE A 164 -11.42 -7.69 9.31
CA PHE A 164 -10.13 -8.34 9.43
C PHE A 164 -10.34 -9.85 9.46
N ASP A 165 -9.46 -10.55 8.78
CA ASP A 165 -9.42 -12.01 8.72
C ASP A 165 -7.99 -12.47 8.52
N GLN A 166 -7.75 -13.77 8.62
CA GLN A 166 -6.45 -14.38 8.41
C GLN A 166 -6.60 -15.64 7.58
N GLY A 167 -5.84 -15.68 6.48
CA GLY A 167 -5.69 -16.86 5.64
C GLY A 167 -4.34 -17.53 5.85
N LEU A 168 -4.11 -18.62 5.13
CA LEU A 168 -2.84 -19.33 5.08
C LEU A 168 -2.43 -19.55 3.63
N ALA A 169 -1.13 -19.38 3.33
CA ALA A 169 -0.55 -19.69 2.03
C ALA A 169 0.80 -20.42 2.20
N GLY A 170 0.95 -21.53 1.51
CA GLY A 170 2.14 -22.38 1.59
C GLY A 170 3.11 -22.20 0.41
N VAL A 171 3.19 -21.02 -0.20
CA VAL A 171 4.05 -20.77 -1.38
C VAL A 171 5.47 -20.33 -1.03
N ALA A 172 5.67 -19.75 0.17
CA ALA A 172 7.00 -19.34 0.62
C ALA A 172 7.89 -20.57 0.92
N VAL A 173 9.18 -20.45 0.62
CA VAL A 173 10.19 -21.45 0.93
C VAL A 173 11.37 -20.81 1.66
N ASN A 174 11.95 -21.53 2.64
CA ASN A 174 13.18 -21.11 3.28
C ASN A 174 14.39 -21.46 2.39
N ARG A 175 14.72 -20.59 1.44
CA ARG A 175 15.79 -20.85 0.45
C ARG A 175 17.20 -20.96 1.07
N ARG A 176 17.41 -20.51 2.31
CA ARG A 176 18.71 -20.65 2.99
C ARG A 176 18.94 -22.06 3.48
N ARG A 177 17.88 -22.80 3.79
CA ARG A 177 17.91 -24.21 4.18
C ARG A 177 17.68 -25.17 3.02
N SER A 178 17.16 -24.68 1.90
CA SER A 178 16.95 -25.48 0.68
C SER A 178 18.20 -25.64 -0.21
N ARG A 179 19.35 -25.07 0.22
CA ARG A 179 20.62 -25.20 -0.53
C ARG A 179 21.44 -26.35 0.06
N GLY A 180 21.54 -27.46 -0.64
CA GLY A 180 22.35 -28.61 -0.28
C GLY A 180 21.92 -29.87 -1.05
N PRO A 181 22.63 -31.00 -0.90
CA PRO A 181 22.26 -32.27 -1.54
C PRO A 181 20.86 -32.75 -1.13
N ASP A 182 20.35 -32.31 0.04
CA ASP A 182 19.00 -32.58 0.53
C ASP A 182 17.99 -31.50 0.20
N SER A 183 18.21 -30.73 -0.87
CA SER A 183 17.35 -29.61 -1.32
C SER A 183 15.88 -30.00 -1.62
N ARG A 184 15.54 -31.28 -1.55
CA ARG A 184 14.15 -31.79 -1.63
C ARG A 184 13.39 -31.73 -0.31
N ALA A 185 14.09 -31.60 0.81
CA ALA A 185 13.45 -31.33 2.08
C ALA A 185 13.32 -29.82 2.21
N PHE A 186 12.15 -29.26 1.92
CA PHE A 186 11.79 -27.88 2.23
C PHE A 186 11.79 -27.69 3.77
N GLY A 187 12.95 -27.96 4.37
CA GLY A 187 13.17 -27.95 5.80
C GLY A 187 13.56 -26.55 6.25
N GLY A 188 12.68 -25.89 6.95
CA GLY A 188 12.88 -24.60 7.57
C GLY A 188 11.54 -23.95 7.82
N GLN A 189 11.45 -23.22 8.92
CA GLN A 189 10.24 -22.48 9.24
C GLN A 189 10.03 -21.37 8.22
N VAL A 190 8.80 -21.21 7.80
CA VAL A 190 8.28 -20.11 7.00
C VAL A 190 7.03 -19.60 7.68
N ASP A 191 6.77 -18.30 7.55
CA ASP A 191 5.53 -17.69 7.95
C ASP A 191 4.50 -17.94 6.82
N GLN A 192 3.43 -18.64 7.14
CA GLN A 192 2.36 -18.96 6.22
C GLN A 192 1.15 -18.05 6.40
N ASP A 193 1.18 -17.18 7.38
CA ASP A 193 0.07 -16.30 7.71
C ASP A 193 -0.14 -15.25 6.64
N VAL A 194 -1.41 -15.05 6.28
CA VAL A 194 -1.87 -14.02 5.34
C VAL A 194 -2.92 -13.17 6.06
N PRO A 195 -2.51 -12.15 6.83
CA PRO A 195 -3.48 -11.20 7.38
C PRO A 195 -4.16 -10.44 6.25
N VAL A 196 -5.47 -10.28 6.37
CA VAL A 196 -6.31 -9.62 5.37
C VAL A 196 -7.20 -8.59 6.03
N MET A 197 -7.26 -7.39 5.45
CA MET A 197 -8.27 -6.39 5.76
C MET A 197 -9.07 -6.07 4.51
N SER A 198 -10.38 -6.22 4.56
CA SER A 198 -11.29 -5.77 3.52
C SER A 198 -12.00 -4.48 3.92
N VAL A 199 -12.18 -3.60 2.95
CA VAL A 199 -12.83 -2.29 3.09
C VAL A 199 -14.04 -2.26 2.16
N LYS A 200 -15.24 -2.11 2.73
CA LYS A 200 -16.50 -2.00 1.98
C LYS A 200 -17.16 -0.65 2.19
N THR A 201 -17.79 -0.12 1.14
CA THR A 201 -18.71 1.03 1.21
C THR A 201 -20.05 0.57 0.68
N GLY A 202 -21.06 0.44 1.55
CA GLY A 202 -22.28 -0.29 1.24
C GLY A 202 -21.92 -1.72 0.81
N ASP A 203 -22.49 -2.20 -0.30
CA ASP A 203 -22.22 -3.55 -0.82
C ASP A 203 -20.95 -3.65 -1.69
N SER A 204 -20.28 -2.52 -1.94
CA SER A 204 -19.09 -2.49 -2.81
C SER A 204 -17.80 -2.71 -2.04
N LEU A 205 -17.00 -3.70 -2.47
CA LEU A 205 -15.61 -3.87 -2.03
C LEU A 205 -14.75 -2.77 -2.65
N LYS A 206 -14.17 -1.91 -1.82
CA LYS A 206 -13.33 -0.76 -2.25
C LYS A 206 -11.85 -1.08 -2.23
N ALA A 207 -11.39 -1.80 -1.23
CA ALA A 207 -10.00 -2.19 -1.11
C ALA A 207 -9.85 -3.52 -0.37
N VAL A 208 -8.78 -4.22 -0.67
CA VAL A 208 -8.26 -5.33 0.12
C VAL A 208 -6.80 -5.05 0.40
N VAL A 209 -6.43 -5.10 1.66
CA VAL A 209 -5.03 -5.09 2.10
C VAL A 209 -4.70 -6.47 2.61
N PHE A 210 -3.63 -7.05 2.12
CA PHE A 210 -3.12 -8.31 2.63
C PHE A 210 -1.60 -8.28 2.72
N GLY A 211 -1.03 -9.06 3.62
CA GLY A 211 0.40 -9.24 3.78
C GLY A 211 0.79 -10.70 3.59
N TYR A 212 2.00 -10.92 3.08
CA TYR A 212 2.58 -12.26 3.01
C TYR A 212 4.10 -12.18 3.05
N SER A 213 4.71 -12.98 3.93
CA SER A 213 6.16 -13.00 4.13
C SER A 213 6.84 -13.87 3.06
N CYS A 214 7.06 -13.31 1.88
CA CYS A 214 7.73 -13.99 0.77
C CYS A 214 8.67 -13.06 0.03
N HIS A 215 9.90 -13.49 -0.21
CA HIS A 215 10.82 -12.79 -1.12
C HIS A 215 10.58 -13.28 -2.55
N THR A 216 10.38 -12.34 -3.47
CA THR A 216 10.18 -12.60 -4.92
C THR A 216 11.50 -12.88 -5.62
#